data_0933171d4aacdb82971dd88921cb142d
#
_entry.id   0933171d4aacdb82971dd88921cb142d
#
_cell.length_a   1.000
_cell.length_b   1.000
_cell.length_c   1.000
_cell.angle_alpha   90.00
_cell.angle_beta   90.00
_cell.angle_gamma   90.00
#
_symmetry.space_group_name_H-M   'P 1'
#
loop_
_entity.id
_entity.type
_entity.pdbx_description
1 polymer ?
#
loop_
_entity_poly.entity_id
_entity_poly.type
_entity_poly.pdbx_seq_one_letter_code
_entity_poly.pdbx_strand_id
1 'polypeptide(L)'
;MSGKIQYIXXXXXEKGYTLVGLAGRGEESLKKAASLVGGDVRTTTVPEEITAEADLVLITTSDSAIQEVCDRIASKGGFHPGQIVVHTSGALPSTILKSAQDKGALIASVHPLQSFADVKGAVKIIPSSIFNLEGDPKAIPFLAELVKELGGKPLAIDTQGKPLYHAAAVVACNFLVTLVYLSYQLFEAIDISQDDAAQALLPLIKGTVNNIEHLGPVKALTGPIARGDVGVIRGHLEAFKAVDPRFKDIYRSISCLTVEIGIKKGTLSLEKAEEILQLVER
;
A
#
# COMPACT_ATOMS: atom_id res chain seq x y z
N MET A 1 13.29 -1.20 -11.68
CA MET A 1 11.84 -1.33 -11.92
C MET A 1 11.23 -2.11 -10.77
N SER A 2 10.20 -1.59 -10.13
CA SER A 2 9.51 -2.36 -9.10
C SER A 2 8.76 -3.52 -9.75
N GLY A 3 8.64 -4.64 -9.04
CA GLY A 3 7.94 -5.83 -9.55
C GLY A 3 6.51 -5.58 -10.00
N LYS A 4 5.92 -4.47 -9.59
CA LYS A 4 4.52 -4.08 -9.92
C LYS A 4 4.24 -3.93 -11.42
N ILE A 5 5.24 -3.50 -12.19
CA ILE A 5 5.07 -3.19 -13.63
C ILE A 5 5.06 -4.43 -14.49
N GLN A 6 5.89 -5.37 -14.12
CA GLN A 6 6.10 -6.59 -14.91
C GLN A 6 4.79 -7.36 -15.09
N TYR A 7 3.82 -7.16 -14.23
CA TYR A 7 2.51 -7.82 -14.28
C TYR A 7 1.46 -7.10 -15.09
N ILE A 8 1.47 -5.83 -14.99
CA ILE A 8 0.58 -5.03 -15.84
C ILE A 8 0.90 -5.26 -17.31
N UNK A 9 1.93 -5.36 -17.50
CA UNK A 9 2.40 -5.60 -18.78
C UNK A 9 2.18 -7.03 -19.25
N UNK A 10 2.29 -7.84 -18.41
CA UNK A 10 2.00 -9.17 -18.71
C UNK A 10 0.56 -9.42 -18.94
N UNK A 11 -0.14 -8.84 -18.27
CA UNK A 11 -1.52 -8.94 -18.38
C UNK A 11 -2.04 -8.14 -19.51
N UNK A 12 -1.54 -7.28 -19.78
CA UNK A 12 -1.92 -6.56 -20.86
C UNK A 12 -1.64 -7.25 -22.16
N UNK A 13 -0.86 -7.91 -22.20
CA UNK A 13 -0.61 -8.75 -23.28
C UNK A 13 -1.57 -9.88 -23.47
N GLU A 14 -1.94 -10.46 -22.45
CA GLU A 14 -2.95 -11.53 -22.44
C GLU A 14 -4.35 -11.05 -22.83
N LYS A 15 -4.62 -9.80 -22.60
CA LYS A 15 -5.93 -9.17 -22.87
C LYS A 15 -5.99 -8.44 -24.22
N GLY A 16 -4.98 -8.63 -25.06
CA GLY A 16 -4.99 -8.05 -26.40
C GLY A 16 -4.35 -6.68 -26.53
N TYR A 17 -3.77 -6.15 -25.45
CA TYR A 17 -3.01 -4.89 -25.53
C TYR A 17 -1.63 -5.14 -26.13
N THR A 18 -1.20 -4.26 -27.02
CA THR A 18 0.14 -4.33 -27.61
C THR A 18 1.13 -3.60 -26.71
N LEU A 19 2.14 -4.33 -26.25
CA LEU A 19 3.23 -3.72 -25.48
C LEU A 19 4.23 -3.11 -26.46
N VAL A 20 4.24 -1.78 -26.57
CA VAL A 20 5.14 -1.04 -27.47
C VAL A 20 6.62 -1.22 -27.05
N GLY A 21 6.88 -1.26 -25.75
CA GLY A 21 8.26 -1.49 -25.27
C GLY A 21 8.42 -1.22 -23.78
N LEU A 22 9.63 -1.49 -23.30
CA LEU A 22 10.04 -1.25 -21.92
C LEU A 22 11.22 -0.27 -21.90
N ALA A 23 11.12 0.77 -21.07
CA ALA A 23 12.21 1.72 -20.88
C ALA A 23 12.75 1.65 -19.45
N GLY A 24 14.05 1.79 -19.28
CA GLY A 24 14.69 1.76 -17.98
C GLY A 24 16.14 2.23 -18.01
N ARG A 25 16.73 2.51 -16.84
CA ARG A 25 18.08 3.07 -16.75
C ARG A 25 19.20 2.07 -17.06
N GLY A 26 18.96 0.79 -16.86
CA GLY A 26 20.01 -0.22 -17.00
C GLY A 26 19.62 -1.40 -17.86
N GLU A 27 20.48 -1.79 -18.80
CA GLU A 27 20.23 -2.89 -19.73
C GLU A 27 19.94 -4.22 -19.02
N GLU A 28 20.65 -4.52 -17.94
CA GLU A 28 20.45 -5.76 -17.20
C GLU A 28 19.05 -5.84 -16.59
N SER A 29 18.57 -4.73 -16.01
CA SER A 29 17.21 -4.69 -15.46
C SER A 29 16.16 -4.76 -16.56
N LEU A 30 16.42 -4.18 -17.72
CA LEU A 30 15.55 -4.26 -18.89
C LEU A 30 15.46 -5.71 -19.42
N LYS A 31 16.59 -6.39 -19.56
CA LYS A 31 16.64 -7.81 -19.98
C LYS A 31 15.83 -8.67 -19.03
N LYS A 32 16.00 -8.44 -17.71
CA LYS A 32 15.23 -9.18 -16.69
C LYS A 32 13.71 -8.90 -16.80
N ALA A 33 13.33 -7.63 -17.02
CA ALA A 33 11.93 -7.26 -17.18
C ALA A 33 11.33 -7.89 -18.45
N ALA A 34 12.06 -7.82 -19.57
CA ALA A 34 11.63 -8.42 -20.84
C ALA A 34 11.44 -9.93 -20.72
N SER A 35 12.37 -10.62 -20.04
CA SER A 35 12.26 -12.07 -19.86
C SER A 35 11.03 -12.48 -19.01
N LEU A 36 10.56 -11.61 -18.13
CA LEU A 36 9.37 -11.88 -17.31
C LEU A 36 8.06 -11.62 -18.06
N VAL A 37 8.08 -10.63 -18.96
CA VAL A 37 6.92 -10.32 -19.81
C VAL A 37 6.76 -11.38 -20.91
N GLY A 38 7.88 -11.90 -21.41
CA GLY A 38 7.87 -12.90 -22.50
C GLY A 38 7.81 -12.24 -23.88
N GLY A 39 8.13 -13.02 -24.91
CA GLY A 39 8.13 -12.54 -26.29
C GLY A 39 9.32 -11.64 -26.63
N ASP A 40 9.29 -11.09 -27.85
CA ASP A 40 10.32 -10.18 -28.36
C ASP A 40 9.90 -8.73 -28.05
N VAL A 41 10.15 -8.29 -26.82
CA VAL A 41 9.76 -6.95 -26.34
C VAL A 41 10.90 -5.95 -26.58
N ARG A 42 10.58 -4.87 -27.30
CA ARG A 42 11.52 -3.75 -27.51
C ARG A 42 11.96 -3.17 -26.17
N THR A 43 13.27 -3.01 -25.97
CA THR A 43 13.81 -2.40 -24.75
C THR A 43 14.73 -1.23 -25.10
N THR A 44 14.70 -0.16 -24.31
CA THR A 44 15.52 1.03 -24.55
C THR A 44 15.88 1.72 -23.23
N THR A 45 16.98 2.44 -23.24
CA THR A 45 17.35 3.38 -22.15
C THR A 45 16.87 4.81 -22.45
N VAL A 46 16.20 5.00 -23.60
CA VAL A 46 15.70 6.30 -24.08
C VAL A 46 14.17 6.22 -24.12
N PRO A 47 13.46 6.53 -23.02
CA PRO A 47 12.03 6.29 -22.93
C PRO A 47 11.20 7.01 -24.00
N GLU A 48 11.63 8.20 -24.43
CA GLU A 48 10.92 8.97 -25.45
C GLU A 48 10.80 8.25 -26.80
N GLU A 49 11.68 7.27 -27.08
CA GLU A 49 11.61 6.45 -28.31
C GLU A 49 10.38 5.55 -28.37
N ILE A 50 9.86 5.13 -27.24
CA ILE A 50 8.70 4.24 -27.19
C ILE A 50 7.43 4.94 -26.70
N THR A 51 7.57 5.95 -25.84
CA THR A 51 6.38 6.64 -25.32
C THR A 51 5.65 7.43 -26.40
N ALA A 52 6.37 7.96 -27.39
CA ALA A 52 5.76 8.71 -28.51
C ALA A 52 4.83 7.84 -29.38
N GLU A 53 5.00 6.51 -29.35
CA GLU A 53 4.20 5.55 -30.13
C GLU A 53 3.06 4.93 -29.33
N ALA A 54 2.99 5.17 -28.01
CA ALA A 54 2.07 4.49 -27.11
C ALA A 54 0.80 5.31 -26.83
N ASP A 55 -0.36 4.66 -26.77
CA ASP A 55 -1.61 5.28 -26.33
C ASP A 55 -1.65 5.42 -24.80
N LEU A 56 -1.02 4.47 -24.09
CA LEU A 56 -0.95 4.43 -22.62
C LEU A 56 0.50 4.31 -22.17
N VAL A 57 0.96 5.24 -21.35
CA VAL A 57 2.30 5.23 -20.76
C VAL A 57 2.20 5.01 -19.25
N LEU A 58 2.91 3.99 -18.77
CA LEU A 58 2.99 3.66 -17.34
C LEU A 58 4.36 4.08 -16.79
N ILE A 59 4.40 5.16 -15.99
CA ILE A 59 5.62 5.59 -15.28
C ILE A 59 5.63 4.91 -13.91
N THR A 60 6.49 3.92 -13.77
CA THR A 60 6.45 2.98 -12.65
C THR A 60 7.80 2.93 -11.93
N THR A 61 8.52 4.03 -11.95
CA THR A 61 9.77 4.25 -11.24
C THR A 61 9.49 4.44 -9.73
N SER A 62 10.54 4.66 -8.94
CA SER A 62 10.36 5.06 -7.54
C SER A 62 9.65 6.42 -7.49
N ASP A 63 8.92 6.65 -6.41
CA ASP A 63 8.14 7.89 -6.23
C ASP A 63 8.99 9.14 -6.47
N SER A 64 10.22 9.15 -5.95
CA SER A 64 11.16 10.26 -6.09
C SER A 64 11.61 10.54 -7.54
N ALA A 65 11.44 9.58 -8.45
CA ALA A 65 11.88 9.71 -9.85
C ALA A 65 10.73 9.94 -10.83
N ILE A 66 9.47 9.84 -10.41
CA ILE A 66 8.31 9.95 -11.32
C ILE A 66 8.31 11.28 -12.07
N GLN A 67 8.45 12.37 -11.33
CA GLN A 67 8.42 13.71 -11.92
C GLN A 67 9.57 13.91 -12.91
N GLU A 68 10.79 13.61 -12.49
CA GLU A 68 11.99 13.75 -13.32
C GLU A 68 11.87 12.97 -14.64
N VAL A 69 11.37 11.73 -14.56
CA VAL A 69 11.17 10.88 -15.75
C VAL A 69 10.11 11.50 -16.67
N CYS A 70 9.00 11.96 -16.11
CA CYS A 70 7.94 12.62 -16.86
C CYS A 70 8.46 13.89 -17.58
N ASP A 71 9.18 14.75 -16.84
CA ASP A 71 9.75 16.00 -17.36
C ASP A 71 10.75 15.72 -18.50
N ARG A 72 11.60 14.70 -18.32
CA ARG A 72 12.56 14.29 -19.35
C ARG A 72 11.83 13.86 -20.64
N ILE A 73 10.85 12.96 -20.52
CA ILE A 73 10.08 12.49 -21.69
C ILE A 73 9.39 13.67 -22.39
N ALA A 74 8.75 14.55 -21.61
CA ALA A 74 8.06 15.74 -22.14
C ALA A 74 8.99 16.68 -22.89
N SER A 75 10.20 16.91 -22.34
CA SER A 75 11.20 17.79 -22.95
C SER A 75 11.74 17.26 -24.27
N LYS A 76 11.68 15.94 -24.48
CA LYS A 76 12.16 15.26 -25.68
C LYS A 76 11.02 14.96 -26.69
N GLY A 77 9.81 15.46 -26.43
CA GLY A 77 8.67 15.25 -27.33
C GLY A 77 8.09 13.85 -27.31
N GLY A 78 8.27 13.12 -26.20
CA GLY A 78 7.79 11.75 -26.06
C GLY A 78 6.32 11.63 -25.66
N PHE A 79 5.57 12.75 -25.56
CA PHE A 79 4.14 12.73 -25.26
C PHE A 79 3.36 13.47 -26.34
N HIS A 80 2.09 13.08 -26.55
CA HIS A 80 1.22 13.69 -27.56
C HIS A 80 -0.22 13.88 -27.02
N PRO A 81 -1.01 14.76 -27.67
CA PRO A 81 -2.38 15.00 -27.24
C PRO A 81 -3.24 13.73 -27.25
N GLY A 82 -4.04 13.56 -26.18
CA GLY A 82 -4.96 12.43 -26.03
C GLY A 82 -4.34 11.17 -25.45
N GLN A 83 -3.02 11.08 -25.39
CA GLN A 83 -2.31 9.96 -24.76
C GLN A 83 -2.65 9.89 -23.26
N ILE A 84 -2.78 8.70 -22.70
CA ILE A 84 -2.98 8.52 -21.27
C ILE A 84 -1.63 8.24 -20.60
N VAL A 85 -1.23 9.10 -19.65
CA VAL A 85 0.04 8.95 -18.91
C VAL A 85 -0.28 8.74 -17.44
N VAL A 86 0.15 7.61 -16.88
CA VAL A 86 -0.17 7.26 -15.49
C VAL A 86 1.09 6.89 -14.71
N HIS A 87 1.02 7.07 -13.39
CA HIS A 87 1.99 6.49 -12.46
C HIS A 87 1.29 5.57 -11.47
N THR A 88 2.08 4.75 -10.75
CA THR A 88 1.55 3.75 -9.84
C THR A 88 1.80 4.07 -8.35
N SER A 89 2.22 5.29 -8.03
CA SER A 89 2.41 5.71 -6.63
C SER A 89 1.07 5.79 -5.89
N GLY A 90 1.04 5.27 -4.67
CA GLY A 90 -0.10 5.42 -3.78
C GLY A 90 -0.13 6.78 -3.08
N ALA A 91 1.02 7.42 -2.96
CA ALA A 91 1.18 8.66 -2.19
C ALA A 91 1.05 9.92 -3.06
N LEU A 92 1.62 9.90 -4.28
CA LEU A 92 1.72 11.08 -5.12
C LEU A 92 0.45 11.29 -5.96
N PRO A 93 -0.01 12.56 -6.11
CA PRO A 93 -1.15 12.85 -6.97
C PRO A 93 -0.76 12.81 -8.45
N SER A 94 -1.75 12.63 -9.33
CA SER A 94 -1.53 12.62 -10.78
C SER A 94 -0.92 13.94 -11.29
N THR A 95 -1.14 15.04 -10.58
CA THR A 95 -0.61 16.36 -10.94
C THR A 95 0.92 16.41 -11.02
N ILE A 96 1.63 15.42 -10.45
CA ILE A 96 3.08 15.32 -10.58
C ILE A 96 3.50 15.09 -12.05
N LEU A 97 2.54 14.65 -12.91
CA LEU A 97 2.74 14.42 -14.34
C LEU A 97 2.41 15.67 -15.17
N LYS A 98 2.46 16.87 -14.57
CA LYS A 98 2.08 18.14 -15.20
C LYS A 98 2.75 18.36 -16.56
N SER A 99 4.02 17.99 -16.72
CA SER A 99 4.75 18.17 -17.98
C SER A 99 4.14 17.33 -19.12
N ALA A 100 3.57 16.15 -18.84
CA ALA A 100 2.84 15.37 -19.84
C ALA A 100 1.48 16.06 -20.16
N GLN A 101 0.78 16.55 -19.14
CA GLN A 101 -0.47 17.29 -19.32
C GLN A 101 -0.26 18.52 -20.23
N ASP A 102 0.87 19.23 -20.07
CA ASP A 102 1.20 20.41 -20.88
C ASP A 102 1.45 20.05 -22.37
N LYS A 103 1.64 18.77 -22.68
CA LYS A 103 1.73 18.24 -24.04
C LYS A 103 0.37 17.72 -24.55
N GLY A 104 -0.70 17.90 -23.76
CA GLY A 104 -2.04 17.47 -24.13
C GLY A 104 -2.40 16.06 -23.70
N ALA A 105 -1.55 15.39 -22.94
CA ALA A 105 -1.85 14.06 -22.42
C ALA A 105 -2.85 14.13 -21.26
N LEU A 106 -3.62 13.06 -21.08
CA LEU A 106 -4.54 12.87 -19.95
C LEU A 106 -3.75 12.19 -18.82
N ILE A 107 -3.62 12.85 -17.69
CA ILE A 107 -2.77 12.35 -16.59
C ILE A 107 -3.61 11.66 -15.50
N ALA A 108 -3.09 10.56 -14.95
CA ALA A 108 -3.77 9.85 -13.87
C ALA A 108 -2.78 9.05 -13.01
N SER A 109 -3.29 8.54 -11.92
CA SER A 109 -2.61 7.57 -11.05
C SER A 109 -3.45 6.30 -10.97
N VAL A 110 -2.79 5.14 -11.07
CA VAL A 110 -3.41 3.81 -10.93
C VAL A 110 -2.60 3.03 -9.90
N HIS A 111 -3.06 3.02 -8.66
CA HIS A 111 -2.32 2.40 -7.55
C HIS A 111 -2.99 1.12 -7.07
N PRO A 112 -2.37 -0.06 -7.26
CA PRO A 112 -2.89 -1.30 -6.67
C PRO A 112 -2.70 -1.26 -5.15
N LEU A 113 -3.81 -1.33 -4.40
CA LEU A 113 -3.81 -1.34 -2.94
C LEU A 113 -3.46 -2.75 -2.47
N GLN A 114 -2.17 -3.08 -2.48
CA GLN A 114 -1.70 -4.42 -2.15
C GLN A 114 -0.25 -4.38 -1.68
N SER A 115 0.10 -5.35 -0.84
CA SER A 115 1.46 -5.56 -0.37
C SER A 115 2.18 -6.56 -1.28
N PHE A 116 3.19 -6.09 -2.01
CA PHE A 116 3.95 -6.90 -2.94
C PHE A 116 5.33 -7.22 -2.35
N ALA A 117 5.44 -8.37 -1.69
CA ALA A 117 6.72 -8.83 -1.13
C ALA A 117 7.64 -9.41 -2.21
N ASP A 118 7.07 -10.05 -3.23
CA ASP A 118 7.81 -10.63 -4.34
C ASP A 118 7.01 -10.62 -5.63
N VAL A 119 7.71 -10.85 -6.74
CA VAL A 119 7.19 -10.74 -8.10
C VAL A 119 6.16 -11.86 -8.41
N LYS A 120 6.47 -13.10 -8.07
CA LYS A 120 5.58 -14.25 -8.38
C LYS A 120 4.27 -14.22 -7.59
N GLY A 121 4.34 -13.79 -6.32
CA GLY A 121 3.16 -13.62 -5.49
C GLY A 121 2.25 -12.52 -6.00
N ALA A 122 2.84 -11.41 -6.50
CA ALA A 122 2.08 -10.27 -7.00
C ALA A 122 1.10 -10.65 -8.14
N VAL A 123 1.50 -11.53 -9.07
CA VAL A 123 0.61 -11.98 -10.18
C VAL A 123 -0.69 -12.55 -9.63
N LYS A 124 -0.57 -13.39 -8.61
CA LYS A 124 -1.71 -14.14 -8.07
C LYS A 124 -2.70 -13.25 -7.32
N ILE A 125 -2.22 -12.15 -6.73
CA ILE A 125 -3.06 -11.30 -5.88
C ILE A 125 -3.61 -10.07 -6.62
N ILE A 126 -3.02 -9.67 -7.75
CA ILE A 126 -3.53 -8.57 -8.58
C ILE A 126 -5.01 -8.77 -8.96
N PRO A 127 -5.44 -9.95 -9.43
CA PRO A 127 -6.85 -10.13 -9.83
C PRO A 127 -7.90 -9.92 -8.74
N SER A 128 -7.53 -9.89 -7.48
CA SER A 128 -8.49 -9.62 -6.39
C SER A 128 -8.25 -8.27 -5.73
N SER A 129 -7.28 -7.51 -6.24
CA SER A 129 -6.88 -6.25 -5.61
C SER A 129 -7.80 -5.09 -5.97
N ILE A 130 -7.92 -4.14 -5.04
CA ILE A 130 -8.52 -2.84 -5.32
C ILE A 130 -7.44 -1.97 -5.98
N PHE A 131 -7.82 -1.24 -7.02
CA PHE A 131 -6.95 -0.27 -7.66
C PHE A 131 -7.52 1.12 -7.45
N ASN A 132 -6.78 1.95 -6.76
CA ASN A 132 -7.15 3.36 -6.61
C ASN A 132 -6.87 4.10 -7.90
N LEU A 133 -7.87 4.85 -8.38
CA LEU A 133 -7.78 5.68 -9.59
C LEU A 133 -8.00 7.14 -9.22
N GLU A 134 -7.15 8.01 -9.73
CA GLU A 134 -7.25 9.46 -9.50
C GLU A 134 -6.62 10.17 -10.70
N GLY A 135 -7.21 11.28 -11.16
CA GLY A 135 -6.65 12.06 -12.26
C GLY A 135 -7.71 12.63 -13.20
N ASP A 136 -7.33 12.81 -14.47
CA ASP A 136 -8.20 13.41 -15.49
C ASP A 136 -9.50 12.60 -15.65
N PRO A 137 -10.68 13.26 -15.52
CA PRO A 137 -11.96 12.56 -15.67
C PRO A 137 -12.14 11.83 -17.01
N LYS A 138 -11.44 12.24 -18.06
CA LYS A 138 -11.51 11.56 -19.37
C LYS A 138 -10.71 10.25 -19.40
N ALA A 139 -9.66 10.14 -18.57
CA ALA A 139 -8.84 8.92 -18.47
C ALA A 139 -9.48 7.85 -17.57
N ILE A 140 -10.21 8.27 -16.53
CA ILE A 140 -10.71 7.37 -15.48
C ILE A 140 -11.60 6.23 -16.04
N PRO A 141 -12.56 6.47 -16.98
CA PRO A 141 -13.37 5.36 -17.50
C PRO A 141 -12.54 4.27 -18.18
N PHE A 142 -11.57 4.63 -19.01
CA PHE A 142 -10.67 3.67 -19.66
C PHE A 142 -9.86 2.89 -18.63
N LEU A 143 -9.28 3.60 -17.65
CA LEU A 143 -8.45 2.98 -16.61
C LEU A 143 -9.28 2.05 -15.70
N ALA A 144 -10.53 2.40 -15.43
CA ALA A 144 -11.44 1.55 -14.66
C ALA A 144 -11.73 0.24 -15.40
N GLU A 145 -11.91 0.32 -16.72
CA GLU A 145 -12.14 -0.88 -17.53
C GLU A 145 -10.87 -1.74 -17.60
N LEU A 146 -9.73 -1.13 -17.83
CA LEU A 146 -8.43 -1.82 -17.80
C LEU A 146 -8.23 -2.58 -16.48
N VAL A 147 -8.55 -1.94 -15.35
CA VAL A 147 -8.43 -2.59 -14.03
C VAL A 147 -9.35 -3.82 -13.93
N LYS A 148 -10.60 -3.71 -14.43
CA LYS A 148 -11.53 -4.85 -14.42
C LYS A 148 -11.02 -6.00 -15.30
N GLU A 149 -10.45 -5.68 -16.45
CA GLU A 149 -9.87 -6.69 -17.35
C GLU A 149 -8.68 -7.42 -16.68
N LEU A 150 -7.93 -6.72 -15.83
CA LEU A 150 -6.88 -7.32 -15.03
C LEU A 150 -7.44 -8.14 -13.84
N GLY A 151 -8.75 -8.19 -13.69
CA GLY A 151 -9.43 -8.91 -12.60
C GLY A 151 -9.51 -8.12 -11.30
N GLY A 152 -9.04 -6.88 -11.29
CA GLY A 152 -9.09 -6.00 -10.12
C GLY A 152 -10.40 -5.23 -10.01
N LYS A 153 -10.55 -4.47 -8.93
CA LYS A 153 -11.72 -3.61 -8.70
C LYS A 153 -11.29 -2.15 -8.65
N PRO A 154 -11.80 -1.28 -9.52
CA PRO A 154 -11.45 0.13 -9.49
C PRO A 154 -12.15 0.86 -8.33
N LEU A 155 -11.42 1.76 -7.68
CA LEU A 155 -11.92 2.67 -6.63
C LEU A 155 -11.42 4.07 -6.95
N ALA A 156 -12.31 4.92 -7.44
CA ALA A 156 -11.94 6.30 -7.75
C ALA A 156 -11.96 7.15 -6.48
N ILE A 157 -10.95 7.99 -6.30
CA ILE A 157 -10.90 8.97 -5.21
C ILE A 157 -10.56 10.35 -5.77
N ASP A 158 -10.89 11.36 -4.97
CA ASP A 158 -10.47 12.73 -5.23
C ASP A 158 -8.96 12.88 -5.01
N THR A 159 -8.31 13.71 -5.81
CA THR A 159 -6.86 13.98 -5.69
C THR A 159 -6.48 14.43 -4.28
N GLN A 160 -7.33 15.27 -3.64
CA GLN A 160 -7.06 15.75 -2.27
C GLN A 160 -7.14 14.64 -1.21
N GLY A 161 -7.89 13.59 -1.47
CA GLY A 161 -8.01 12.45 -0.56
C GLY A 161 -6.82 11.50 -0.60
N LYS A 162 -5.95 11.60 -1.60
CA LYS A 162 -4.89 10.63 -1.84
C LYS A 162 -3.89 10.48 -0.68
N PRO A 163 -3.41 11.56 -0.02
CA PRO A 163 -2.50 11.37 1.12
C PRO A 163 -3.13 10.58 2.27
N LEU A 164 -4.40 10.87 2.58
CA LEU A 164 -5.09 10.16 3.67
C LEU A 164 -5.39 8.70 3.29
N TYR A 165 -5.76 8.46 2.03
CA TYR A 165 -5.91 7.10 1.49
C TYR A 165 -4.61 6.30 1.65
N HIS A 166 -3.46 6.88 1.27
CA HIS A 166 -2.17 6.18 1.39
C HIS A 166 -1.78 5.97 2.86
N ALA A 167 -2.03 6.96 3.72
CA ALA A 167 -1.78 6.83 5.16
C ALA A 167 -2.61 5.67 5.75
N ALA A 168 -3.87 5.52 5.34
CA ALA A 168 -4.70 4.41 5.79
C ALA A 168 -4.11 3.05 5.38
N ALA A 169 -3.58 2.95 4.16
CA ALA A 169 -2.89 1.74 3.68
C ALA A 169 -1.64 1.44 4.51
N VAL A 170 -0.84 2.46 4.82
CA VAL A 170 0.36 2.33 5.67
C VAL A 170 -0.04 1.82 7.07
N VAL A 171 -1.10 2.38 7.65
CA VAL A 171 -1.60 1.94 8.97
C VAL A 171 -2.02 0.48 8.93
N ALA A 172 -2.79 0.08 7.91
CA ALA A 172 -3.33 -1.27 7.83
C ALA A 172 -2.28 -2.34 7.48
N CYS A 173 -1.21 -1.96 6.79
CA CYS A 173 -0.20 -2.89 6.29
C CYS A 173 1.15 -2.72 6.98
N ASN A 174 1.80 -1.58 6.78
CA ASN A 174 3.16 -1.37 7.28
C ASN A 174 3.21 -1.33 8.81
N PHE A 175 2.26 -0.64 9.45
CA PHE A 175 2.22 -0.57 10.91
C PHE A 175 1.80 -1.90 11.55
N LEU A 176 1.03 -2.74 10.84
CA LEU A 176 0.78 -4.11 11.31
C LEU A 176 2.11 -4.87 11.44
N VAL A 177 3.00 -4.76 10.44
CA VAL A 177 4.34 -5.38 10.52
C VAL A 177 5.12 -4.81 11.72
N THR A 178 5.05 -3.49 11.95
CA THR A 178 5.71 -2.85 13.08
C THR A 178 5.18 -3.38 14.43
N LEU A 179 3.86 -3.56 14.54
CA LEU A 179 3.25 -4.09 15.78
C LEU A 179 3.64 -5.55 16.02
N VAL A 180 3.73 -6.35 14.96
CA VAL A 180 4.22 -7.73 15.06
C VAL A 180 5.69 -7.72 15.51
N TYR A 181 6.53 -6.86 14.93
CA TYR A 181 7.92 -6.72 15.34
C TYR A 181 8.01 -6.33 16.83
N LEU A 182 7.20 -5.36 17.27
CA LEU A 182 7.15 -4.98 18.69
C LEU A 182 6.79 -6.20 19.58
N SER A 183 5.81 -7.01 19.15
CA SER A 183 5.43 -8.19 19.92
C SER A 183 6.59 -9.20 20.03
N TYR A 184 7.38 -9.37 18.97
CA TYR A 184 8.57 -10.21 19.00
C TYR A 184 9.60 -9.67 20.01
N GLN A 185 9.80 -8.35 20.01
CA GLN A 185 10.74 -7.72 20.97
C GLN A 185 10.30 -7.92 22.43
N LEU A 186 9.00 -7.90 22.69
CA LEU A 186 8.46 -8.14 24.05
C LEU A 186 8.66 -9.61 24.47
N PHE A 187 8.50 -10.56 23.53
CA PHE A 187 8.78 -11.99 23.78
C PHE A 187 10.29 -12.20 24.05
N GLU A 188 11.14 -11.58 23.23
CA GLU A 188 12.60 -11.64 23.43
C GLU A 188 13.02 -11.11 24.81
N ALA A 189 12.37 -10.05 25.30
CA ALA A 189 12.65 -9.46 26.61
C ALA A 189 12.34 -10.38 27.81
N ILE A 190 11.62 -11.47 27.55
CA ILE A 190 11.33 -12.53 28.54
C ILE A 190 11.92 -13.87 28.12
N ASP A 191 13.01 -13.82 27.34
CA ASP A 191 13.82 -14.97 26.92
C ASP A 191 13.09 -16.01 26.06
N ILE A 192 12.03 -15.59 25.32
CA ILE A 192 11.36 -16.47 24.36
C ILE A 192 12.04 -16.29 22.98
N SER A 193 12.44 -17.40 22.37
CA SER A 193 13.14 -17.38 21.07
C SER A 193 12.25 -16.84 19.96
N GLN A 194 12.86 -16.34 18.87
CA GLN A 194 12.09 -15.84 17.71
C GLN A 194 11.24 -16.95 17.08
N ASP A 195 11.72 -18.19 17.05
CA ASP A 195 10.97 -19.32 16.51
C ASP A 195 9.73 -19.64 17.35
N ASP A 196 9.88 -19.64 18.69
CA ASP A 196 8.75 -19.87 19.59
C ASP A 196 7.75 -18.70 19.54
N ALA A 197 8.27 -17.47 19.47
CA ALA A 197 7.43 -16.28 19.31
C ALA A 197 6.61 -16.37 18.00
N ALA A 198 7.24 -16.82 16.90
CA ALA A 198 6.54 -16.99 15.62
C ALA A 198 5.42 -18.04 15.75
N GLN A 199 5.74 -19.19 16.37
CA GLN A 199 4.75 -20.25 16.58
C GLN A 199 3.55 -19.80 17.43
N ALA A 200 3.80 -18.95 18.44
CA ALA A 200 2.76 -18.44 19.32
C ALA A 200 1.94 -17.30 18.66
N LEU A 201 2.62 -16.35 18.04
CA LEU A 201 1.99 -15.11 17.58
C LEU A 201 1.30 -15.23 16.22
N LEU A 202 1.85 -16.02 15.27
CA LEU A 202 1.25 -16.11 13.93
C LEU A 202 -0.18 -16.67 13.94
N PRO A 203 -0.50 -17.73 14.69
CA PRO A 203 -1.90 -18.18 14.79
C PRO A 203 -2.82 -17.11 15.42
N LEU A 204 -2.34 -16.39 16.44
CA LEU A 204 -3.10 -15.31 17.08
C LEU A 204 -3.41 -14.17 16.09
N ILE A 205 -2.40 -13.76 15.31
CA ILE A 205 -2.54 -12.72 14.28
C ILE A 205 -3.57 -13.15 13.23
N LYS A 206 -3.43 -14.39 12.71
CA LYS A 206 -4.36 -14.93 11.71
C LYS A 206 -5.79 -14.97 12.25
N GLY A 207 -5.98 -15.40 13.50
CA GLY A 207 -7.26 -15.41 14.16
C GLY A 207 -7.86 -14.00 14.28
N THR A 208 -7.02 -13.02 14.61
CA THR A 208 -7.45 -11.61 14.72
C THR A 208 -7.89 -11.07 13.35
N VAL A 209 -7.10 -11.32 12.30
CA VAL A 209 -7.46 -10.90 10.93
C VAL A 209 -8.78 -11.55 10.50
N ASN A 210 -8.93 -12.84 10.76
CA ASN A 210 -10.17 -13.57 10.44
C ASN A 210 -11.39 -12.95 11.18
N ASN A 211 -11.21 -12.59 12.47
CA ASN A 211 -12.28 -11.95 13.24
C ASN A 211 -12.64 -10.57 12.66
N ILE A 212 -11.63 -9.79 12.25
CA ILE A 212 -11.87 -8.49 11.62
C ILE A 212 -12.65 -8.68 10.31
N GLU A 213 -12.28 -9.67 9.51
CA GLU A 213 -12.94 -9.96 8.23
C GLU A 213 -14.44 -10.26 8.42
N HIS A 214 -14.78 -11.06 9.43
CA HIS A 214 -16.16 -11.52 9.64
C HIS A 214 -17.03 -10.57 10.48
N LEU A 215 -16.43 -9.85 11.44
CA LEU A 215 -17.16 -9.05 12.42
C LEU A 215 -16.97 -7.54 12.23
N GLY A 216 -15.96 -7.14 11.48
CA GLY A 216 -15.51 -5.76 11.41
C GLY A 216 -14.67 -5.37 12.62
N PRO A 217 -13.86 -4.28 12.52
CA PRO A 217 -12.87 -3.95 13.55
C PRO A 217 -13.45 -3.66 14.93
N VAL A 218 -14.64 -3.07 15.00
CA VAL A 218 -15.25 -2.73 16.30
C VAL A 218 -15.64 -4.00 17.06
N LYS A 219 -16.39 -4.90 16.40
CA LYS A 219 -16.87 -6.13 17.07
C LYS A 219 -15.76 -7.15 17.30
N ALA A 220 -14.70 -7.12 16.48
CA ALA A 220 -13.56 -8.04 16.61
C ALA A 220 -12.69 -7.73 17.82
N LEU A 221 -12.75 -6.51 18.39
CA LEU A 221 -11.90 -6.15 19.53
C LEU A 221 -12.17 -7.07 20.74
N THR A 222 -11.11 -7.61 21.30
CA THR A 222 -11.08 -8.42 22.54
C THR A 222 -10.02 -7.86 23.48
N GLY A 223 -9.80 -8.52 24.60
CA GLY A 223 -8.68 -8.20 25.49
C GLY A 223 -9.04 -7.28 26.66
N PRO A 224 -8.03 -6.88 27.45
CA PRO A 224 -8.26 -6.22 28.74
C PRO A 224 -8.92 -4.85 28.61
N ILE A 225 -8.58 -4.05 27.61
CA ILE A 225 -9.19 -2.73 27.41
C ILE A 225 -10.69 -2.91 27.12
N ALA A 226 -11.05 -3.84 26.22
CA ALA A 226 -12.45 -4.08 25.88
C ALA A 226 -13.30 -4.53 27.08
N ARG A 227 -12.67 -5.15 28.10
CA ARG A 227 -13.34 -5.60 29.32
C ARG A 227 -13.24 -4.62 30.49
N GLY A 228 -12.46 -3.54 30.33
CA GLY A 228 -12.20 -2.58 31.41
C GLY A 228 -11.28 -3.12 32.52
N ASP A 229 -10.34 -4.01 32.18
CA ASP A 229 -9.41 -4.64 33.14
C ASP A 229 -8.26 -3.68 33.52
N VAL A 230 -8.56 -2.64 34.26
CA VAL A 230 -7.62 -1.57 34.65
C VAL A 230 -6.35 -2.13 35.28
N GLY A 231 -6.49 -3.14 36.16
CA GLY A 231 -5.34 -3.79 36.84
C GLY A 231 -4.38 -4.44 35.87
N VAL A 232 -4.88 -5.09 34.84
CA VAL A 232 -4.04 -5.73 33.79
C VAL A 232 -3.24 -4.66 33.02
N ILE A 233 -3.92 -3.56 32.65
CA ILE A 233 -3.29 -2.46 31.90
C ILE A 233 -2.19 -1.83 32.75
N ARG A 234 -2.42 -1.60 34.03
CA ARG A 234 -1.42 -1.08 34.97
C ARG A 234 -0.20 -2.02 35.02
N GLY A 235 -0.44 -3.35 35.08
CA GLY A 235 0.63 -4.36 35.06
C GLY A 235 1.46 -4.29 33.78
N HIS A 236 0.80 -4.12 32.62
CA HIS A 236 1.53 -3.96 31.35
C HIS A 236 2.43 -2.71 31.38
N LEU A 237 1.90 -1.56 31.83
CA LEU A 237 2.67 -0.31 31.88
C LEU A 237 3.87 -0.42 32.83
N GLU A 238 3.73 -1.17 33.91
CA GLU A 238 4.82 -1.45 34.84
C GLU A 238 5.89 -2.33 34.20
N ALA A 239 5.47 -3.38 33.50
CA ALA A 239 6.39 -4.29 32.81
C ALA A 239 7.23 -3.57 31.74
N PHE A 240 6.66 -2.56 31.08
CA PHE A 240 7.39 -1.78 30.08
C PHE A 240 8.59 -1.00 30.64
N LYS A 241 8.73 -0.89 31.98
CA LYS A 241 9.91 -0.25 32.58
C LYS A 241 11.20 -1.05 32.32
N ALA A 242 11.07 -2.33 32.01
CA ALA A 242 12.22 -3.23 31.80
C ALA A 242 12.65 -3.30 30.31
N VAL A 243 11.97 -2.59 29.42
CA VAL A 243 12.23 -2.63 27.97
C VAL A 243 12.41 -1.22 27.40
N ASP A 244 12.65 -1.11 26.09
CA ASP A 244 12.81 0.18 25.41
C ASP A 244 11.61 1.10 25.71
N PRO A 245 11.84 2.32 26.23
CA PRO A 245 10.75 3.25 26.54
C PRO A 245 9.80 3.54 25.36
N ARG A 246 10.30 3.51 24.13
CA ARG A 246 9.49 3.73 22.92
C ARG A 246 8.35 2.72 22.82
N PHE A 247 8.52 1.50 23.31
CA PHE A 247 7.50 0.46 23.28
C PHE A 247 6.30 0.84 24.16
N LYS A 248 6.59 1.43 25.32
CA LYS A 248 5.55 1.93 26.23
C LYS A 248 4.75 3.06 25.58
N ASP A 249 5.43 3.99 24.88
CA ASP A 249 4.76 5.11 24.22
C ASP A 249 3.84 4.64 23.10
N ILE A 250 4.29 3.66 22.30
CA ILE A 250 3.46 3.04 21.25
C ILE A 250 2.23 2.38 21.91
N TYR A 251 2.46 1.58 22.95
CA TYR A 251 1.37 0.89 23.66
C TYR A 251 0.33 1.89 24.16
N ARG A 252 0.76 2.98 24.78
CA ARG A 252 -0.11 4.03 25.32
C ARG A 252 -0.94 4.69 24.23
N SER A 253 -0.28 5.10 23.12
CA SER A 253 -0.96 5.77 22.01
C SER A 253 -2.04 4.88 21.38
N ILE A 254 -1.73 3.59 21.17
CA ILE A 254 -2.69 2.64 20.60
C ILE A 254 -3.81 2.35 21.61
N SER A 255 -3.49 2.29 22.91
CA SER A 255 -4.50 2.06 23.97
C SER A 255 -5.56 3.14 23.97
N CYS A 256 -5.20 4.41 23.74
CA CYS A 256 -6.18 5.50 23.67
C CYS A 256 -7.22 5.24 22.58
N LEU A 257 -6.79 4.87 21.36
CA LEU A 257 -7.69 4.51 20.27
C LEU A 257 -8.50 3.23 20.58
N THR A 258 -7.86 2.27 21.28
CA THR A 258 -8.52 1.02 21.66
C THR A 258 -9.66 1.27 22.64
N VAL A 259 -9.51 2.24 23.55
CA VAL A 259 -10.59 2.66 24.47
C VAL A 259 -11.81 3.14 23.67
N GLU A 260 -11.59 3.97 22.63
CA GLU A 260 -12.69 4.44 21.76
C GLU A 260 -13.43 3.26 21.11
N ILE A 261 -12.69 2.25 20.65
CA ILE A 261 -13.30 1.05 20.06
C ILE A 261 -14.12 0.28 21.11
N GLY A 262 -13.58 0.14 22.33
CA GLY A 262 -14.27 -0.53 23.43
C GLY A 262 -15.61 0.14 23.80
N ILE A 263 -15.61 1.47 23.83
CA ILE A 263 -16.83 2.26 24.04
C ILE A 263 -17.82 2.03 22.87
N LYS A 264 -17.36 2.16 21.63
CA LYS A 264 -18.20 1.94 20.43
C LYS A 264 -18.76 0.53 20.38
N LYS A 265 -18.01 -0.46 20.87
CA LYS A 265 -18.45 -1.85 20.95
C LYS A 265 -19.54 -2.05 22.04
N GLY A 266 -19.58 -1.19 23.04
CA GLY A 266 -20.52 -1.27 24.17
C GLY A 266 -20.09 -2.23 25.28
N THR A 267 -18.82 -2.67 25.26
CA THR A 267 -18.28 -3.57 26.30
C THR A 267 -17.48 -2.84 27.36
N LEU A 268 -17.11 -1.59 27.12
CA LEU A 268 -16.33 -0.76 28.06
C LEU A 268 -17.21 0.39 28.56
N SER A 269 -17.45 0.42 29.87
CA SER A 269 -18.18 1.53 30.48
C SER A 269 -17.37 2.83 30.45
N LEU A 270 -18.07 3.98 30.46
CA LEU A 270 -17.39 5.29 30.44
C LEU A 270 -16.49 5.49 31.67
N GLU A 271 -16.93 5.01 32.83
CA GLU A 271 -16.14 5.07 34.07
C GLU A 271 -14.79 4.33 33.88
N LYS A 272 -14.83 3.09 33.38
CA LYS A 272 -13.60 2.31 33.16
C LYS A 272 -12.76 2.89 32.03
N ALA A 273 -13.38 3.44 31.01
CA ALA A 273 -12.68 4.14 29.94
C ALA A 273 -11.85 5.31 30.51
N GLU A 274 -12.47 6.12 31.37
CA GLU A 274 -11.81 7.26 32.00
C GLU A 274 -10.62 6.83 32.88
N GLU A 275 -10.81 5.76 33.69
CA GLU A 275 -9.71 5.20 34.50
C GLU A 275 -8.52 4.75 33.61
N ILE A 276 -8.80 4.08 32.49
CA ILE A 276 -7.76 3.60 31.57
C ILE A 276 -7.04 4.78 30.90
N LEU A 277 -7.80 5.78 30.41
CA LEU A 277 -7.22 6.96 29.78
C LEU A 277 -6.26 7.69 30.73
N GLN A 278 -6.65 7.85 32.01
CA GLN A 278 -5.79 8.46 33.03
C GLN A 278 -4.47 7.70 33.22
N LEU A 279 -4.43 6.40 32.98
CA LEU A 279 -3.22 5.59 33.06
C LEU A 279 -2.33 5.74 31.83
N VAL A 280 -2.95 5.74 30.64
CA VAL A 280 -2.18 5.69 29.39
C VAL A 280 -1.80 7.08 28.85
N GLU A 281 -2.42 8.16 29.31
CA GLU A 281 -2.08 9.54 28.91
C GLU A 281 -0.96 10.14 29.75
N ARG A 282 -0.67 9.58 30.95
CA ARG A 282 0.45 10.02 31.82
C ARG A 282 1.77 9.42 31.37
#